data_5287bd77f90768b85ae26a98e8fb6601
#
_entry.id   5287bd77f90768b85ae26a98e8fb6601
#
_cell.length_a   1.000
_cell.length_b   1.000
_cell.length_c   1.000
_cell.angle_alpha   90.00
_cell.angle_beta   90.00
_cell.angle_gamma   90.00
#
_symmetry.space_group_name_H-M   'P 1'
#
loop_
_entity.id
_entity.type
_entity.pdbx_description
1 polymer ?
#
loop_
_entity_poly.entity_id
_entity_poly.type
_entity_poly.pdbx_seq_one_letter_code
_entity_poly.pdbx_strand_id
1 'polypeptide(L)'
;MVAARVRRHPRWPGPQNVGRPGRAGDPSRQDAPRRPDLPDLLSWINLDIAWAQRYAVTTLCRILYTFNEGRVASKKASLLWAKGHVDPQWSTLIQQALDDRCLGWDPQEPPRPGSVEQTLAFLEYVQHRVGVWRGSREARAGR
;
A
#
# COMPACT_ATOMS: atom_id res chain seq x y z
N MET A 1 -3.28 -30.86 -37.26
CA MET A 1 -2.18 -30.01 -36.75
C MET A 1 -2.79 -28.71 -36.27
N VAL A 2 -2.93 -28.54 -34.99
CA VAL A 2 -3.47 -27.28 -34.38
C VAL A 2 -2.29 -26.42 -34.02
N ALA A 3 -2.14 -25.29 -34.72
CA ALA A 3 -1.11 -24.30 -34.41
C ALA A 3 -1.46 -23.59 -33.09
N ALA A 4 -0.62 -23.77 -32.07
CA ALA A 4 -0.74 -23.06 -30.83
C ALA A 4 -0.52 -21.55 -31.06
N ARG A 5 -1.57 -20.75 -30.92
CA ARG A 5 -1.49 -19.28 -30.91
C ARG A 5 -0.76 -18.86 -29.64
N VAL A 6 0.50 -18.54 -29.74
CA VAL A 6 1.24 -17.85 -28.69
C VAL A 6 0.57 -16.49 -28.46
N ARG A 7 -0.13 -16.34 -27.34
CA ARG A 7 -0.64 -15.04 -26.88
C ARG A 7 0.56 -14.18 -26.53
N ARG A 8 0.85 -13.20 -27.36
CA ARG A 8 1.84 -12.16 -27.04
C ARG A 8 1.27 -11.31 -25.90
N HIS A 9 1.92 -11.37 -24.75
CA HIS A 9 1.62 -10.43 -23.67
C HIS A 9 1.84 -8.99 -24.16
N PRO A 10 0.92 -8.05 -23.85
CA PRO A 10 1.16 -6.66 -24.17
C PRO A 10 2.42 -6.20 -23.44
N ARG A 11 3.39 -5.73 -24.20
CA ARG A 11 4.61 -5.16 -23.68
C ARG A 11 4.24 -3.86 -22.96
N TRP A 12 4.45 -3.83 -21.67
CA TRP A 12 4.29 -2.62 -20.85
C TRP A 12 5.19 -1.53 -21.45
N PRO A 13 4.67 -0.33 -21.82
CA PRO A 13 5.52 0.76 -22.22
C PRO A 13 6.37 1.16 -21.00
N GLY A 14 7.66 0.97 -21.11
CA GLY A 14 8.61 1.44 -20.10
C GLY A 14 8.49 2.95 -19.89
N PRO A 15 9.01 3.49 -18.78
CA PRO A 15 8.93 4.92 -18.49
C PRO A 15 9.51 5.71 -19.66
N GLN A 16 8.67 6.49 -20.32
CA GLN A 16 9.07 7.41 -21.34
C GLN A 16 10.03 8.41 -20.71
N ASN A 17 11.24 8.44 -21.21
CA ASN A 17 12.28 9.39 -20.82
C ASN A 17 11.82 10.79 -21.25
N VAL A 18 11.05 11.45 -20.38
CA VAL A 18 10.64 12.84 -20.60
C VAL A 18 11.86 13.70 -20.36
N GLY A 19 12.33 14.32 -21.45
CA GLY A 19 13.54 15.12 -21.50
C GLY A 19 13.65 16.13 -20.37
N ARG A 20 14.82 16.18 -19.76
CA ARG A 20 15.25 17.20 -18.82
C ARG A 20 15.06 18.60 -19.39
N PRO A 21 14.41 19.53 -18.71
CA PRO A 21 14.77 20.93 -18.82
C PRO A 21 15.92 21.18 -17.85
N GLY A 22 17.07 21.53 -18.41
CA GLY A 22 18.19 21.96 -17.61
C GLY A 22 17.91 23.30 -16.94
N ARG A 23 18.27 23.41 -15.65
CA ARG A 23 19.03 24.53 -15.12
C ARG A 23 19.49 24.25 -13.70
N ALA A 24 20.76 24.56 -13.49
CA ALA A 24 21.43 24.52 -12.21
C ALA A 24 20.68 25.30 -11.13
N GLY A 25 20.15 24.58 -10.15
CA GLY A 25 19.74 25.10 -8.86
C GLY A 25 20.83 24.77 -7.85
N ASP A 26 21.09 25.69 -6.99
CA ASP A 26 22.06 25.70 -5.90
C ASP A 26 22.23 24.34 -5.20
N PRO A 27 23.42 23.76 -5.10
CA PRO A 27 23.68 22.47 -4.46
C PRO A 27 23.60 22.48 -2.94
N SER A 28 23.29 23.62 -2.31
CA SER A 28 23.23 23.73 -0.85
C SER A 28 21.85 23.44 -0.24
N ARG A 29 20.83 23.15 -1.02
CA ARG A 29 19.56 22.59 -0.52
C ARG A 29 19.44 21.15 -0.95
N GLN A 30 20.08 20.28 -0.22
CA GLN A 30 19.73 18.87 -0.20
C GLN A 30 18.34 18.77 0.49
N ASP A 31 17.30 18.97 -0.28
CA ASP A 31 15.98 18.48 0.11
C ASP A 31 16.10 16.96 0.16
N ALA A 32 16.30 16.44 1.38
CA ALA A 32 16.15 15.02 1.61
C ALA A 32 14.80 14.60 1.01
N PRO A 33 14.74 13.53 0.21
CA PRO A 33 13.49 13.11 -0.41
C PRO A 33 12.45 12.98 0.68
N ARG A 34 11.43 13.84 0.67
CA ARG A 34 10.29 13.75 1.59
C ARG A 34 9.73 12.35 1.39
N ARG A 35 9.82 11.53 2.45
CA ARG A 35 9.14 10.25 2.44
C ARG A 35 7.66 10.56 2.29
N PRO A 36 7.00 10.01 1.25
CA PRO A 36 5.58 10.27 1.05
C PRO A 36 4.82 9.89 2.32
N ASP A 37 3.95 10.76 2.77
CA ASP A 37 3.05 10.44 3.86
C ASP A 37 2.07 9.34 3.43
N LEU A 38 1.58 8.53 4.38
CA LEU A 38 0.66 7.43 4.06
C LEU A 38 -0.58 7.88 3.25
N PRO A 39 -1.19 9.06 3.51
CA PRO A 39 -2.25 9.58 2.66
C PRO A 39 -1.83 9.79 1.22
N ASP A 40 -0.61 10.28 0.99
CA ASP A 40 -0.10 10.53 -0.36
C ASP A 40 0.12 9.23 -1.13
N LEU A 41 0.55 8.17 -0.44
CA LEU A 41 0.72 6.84 -1.05
C LEU A 41 -0.59 6.24 -1.56
N LEU A 42 -1.71 6.59 -0.96
CA LEU A 42 -3.03 6.07 -1.28
C LEU A 42 -3.93 7.10 -1.96
N SER A 43 -3.49 8.35 -2.15
CA SER A 43 -4.30 9.44 -2.72
C SER A 43 -4.78 9.16 -4.15
N TRP A 44 -4.04 8.33 -4.90
CA TRP A 44 -4.39 7.94 -6.27
C TRP A 44 -5.37 6.75 -6.33
N ILE A 45 -5.69 6.14 -5.19
CA ILE A 45 -6.55 4.95 -5.12
C ILE A 45 -8.01 5.38 -5.03
N ASN A 46 -8.82 4.94 -6.00
CA ASN A 46 -10.26 5.10 -5.91
C ASN A 46 -10.88 4.00 -5.04
N LEU A 47 -11.25 4.34 -3.81
CA LEU A 47 -11.84 3.38 -2.87
C LEU A 47 -13.29 3.00 -3.19
N ASP A 48 -13.93 3.61 -4.19
CA ASP A 48 -15.24 3.19 -4.69
C ASP A 48 -15.18 1.90 -5.54
N ILE A 49 -14.02 1.27 -5.61
CA ILE A 49 -13.76 0.02 -6.31
C ILE A 49 -13.29 -1.02 -5.29
N ALA A 50 -13.94 -2.18 -5.23
CA ALA A 50 -13.61 -3.24 -4.27
C ALA A 50 -12.15 -3.71 -4.37
N TRP A 51 -11.64 -3.87 -5.60
CA TRP A 51 -10.23 -4.21 -5.83
C TRP A 51 -9.26 -3.19 -5.19
N ALA A 52 -9.58 -1.90 -5.34
CA ALA A 52 -8.72 -0.83 -4.81
C ALA A 52 -8.69 -0.84 -3.28
N GLN A 53 -9.80 -1.17 -2.63
CA GLN A 53 -9.87 -1.35 -1.18
C GLN A 53 -9.01 -2.54 -0.72
N ARG A 54 -9.08 -3.69 -1.41
CA ARG A 54 -8.22 -4.85 -1.12
C ARG A 54 -6.75 -4.50 -1.25
N TYR A 55 -6.40 -3.74 -2.28
CA TYR A 55 -5.04 -3.25 -2.48
C TYR A 55 -4.60 -2.32 -1.35
N ALA A 56 -5.44 -1.37 -0.95
CA ALA A 56 -5.16 -0.44 0.13
C ALA A 56 -4.95 -1.18 1.47
N VAL A 57 -5.86 -2.04 1.86
CA VAL A 57 -5.75 -2.84 3.10
C VAL A 57 -4.48 -3.68 3.10
N THR A 58 -4.19 -4.36 1.99
CA THR A 58 -2.97 -5.17 1.85
C THR A 58 -1.70 -4.32 1.99
N THR A 59 -1.68 -3.15 1.36
CA THR A 59 -0.54 -2.22 1.41
C THR A 59 -0.33 -1.70 2.84
N LEU A 60 -1.40 -1.33 3.53
CA LEU A 60 -1.35 -0.89 4.92
C LEU A 60 -0.81 -1.99 5.85
N CYS A 61 -1.26 -3.23 5.69
CA CYS A 61 -0.72 -4.36 6.45
C CYS A 61 0.78 -4.60 6.18
N ARG A 62 1.24 -4.42 4.94
CA ARG A 62 2.67 -4.51 4.61
C ARG A 62 3.49 -3.39 5.26
N ILE A 63 2.94 -2.19 5.31
CA ILE A 63 3.58 -1.06 5.98
C ILE A 63 3.71 -1.34 7.47
N LEU A 64 2.64 -1.78 8.14
CA LEU A 64 2.68 -2.16 9.55
C LEU A 64 3.73 -3.25 9.81
N TYR A 65 3.73 -4.30 9.00
CA TYR A 65 4.72 -5.37 9.10
C TYR A 65 6.14 -4.82 8.99
N THR A 66 6.42 -4.03 7.95
CA THR A 66 7.76 -3.49 7.70
C THR A 66 8.22 -2.59 8.83
N PHE A 67 7.34 -1.75 9.37
CA PHE A 67 7.67 -0.89 10.50
C PHE A 67 7.96 -1.66 11.79
N ASN A 68 7.21 -2.73 12.04
CA ASN A 68 7.38 -3.53 13.25
C ASN A 68 8.57 -4.48 13.17
N GLU A 69 8.70 -5.20 12.06
CA GLU A 69 9.69 -6.26 11.87
C GLU A 69 11.02 -5.78 11.25
N GLY A 70 11.05 -4.58 10.68
CA GLY A 70 12.23 -4.03 10.01
C GLY A 70 12.59 -4.72 8.69
N ARG A 71 11.70 -5.53 8.13
CA ARG A 71 11.88 -6.28 6.89
C ARG A 71 10.59 -6.35 6.07
N VAL A 72 10.71 -6.67 4.80
CA VAL A 72 9.57 -6.80 3.88
C VAL A 72 9.05 -8.24 3.89
N ALA A 73 7.73 -8.40 3.81
CA ALA A 73 7.08 -9.69 3.65
C ALA A 73 6.16 -9.72 2.42
N SER A 74 5.76 -10.92 2.02
CA SER A 74 4.75 -11.10 0.97
C SER A 74 3.41 -10.52 1.40
N LYS A 75 2.54 -10.23 0.44
CA LYS A 75 1.17 -9.74 0.71
C LYS A 75 0.41 -10.67 1.68
N LYS A 76 0.45 -11.98 1.43
CA LYS A 76 -0.21 -12.98 2.28
C LYS A 76 0.38 -13.01 3.70
N ALA A 77 1.70 -13.04 3.80
CA ALA A 77 2.37 -13.10 5.11
C ALA A 77 2.09 -11.85 5.93
N SER A 78 2.08 -10.66 5.31
CA SER A 78 1.76 -9.41 5.98
C SER A 78 0.32 -9.32 6.48
N LEU A 79 -0.65 -9.82 5.70
CA LEU A 79 -2.04 -9.90 6.12
C LEU A 79 -2.25 -10.86 7.29
N LEU A 80 -1.64 -12.06 7.24
CA LEU A 80 -1.71 -13.03 8.32
C LEU A 80 -1.07 -12.50 9.60
N TRP A 81 0.08 -11.85 9.49
CA TRP A 81 0.75 -11.22 10.62
C TRP A 81 -0.12 -10.10 11.21
N ALA A 82 -0.65 -9.20 10.38
CA ALA A 82 -1.48 -8.09 10.82
C ALA A 82 -2.71 -8.58 11.59
N LYS A 83 -3.36 -9.65 11.13
CA LYS A 83 -4.52 -10.23 11.81
C LYS A 83 -4.25 -10.59 13.27
N GLY A 84 -3.03 -10.99 13.61
CA GLY A 84 -2.61 -11.31 14.98
C GLY A 84 -2.01 -10.15 15.78
N HIS A 85 -1.72 -9.01 15.14
CA HIS A 85 -0.96 -7.91 15.75
C HIS A 85 -1.69 -6.57 15.80
N VAL A 86 -2.80 -6.44 15.07
CA VAL A 86 -3.66 -5.25 15.13
C VAL A 86 -4.85 -5.49 16.04
N ASP A 87 -5.56 -4.42 16.39
CA ASP A 87 -6.74 -4.52 17.22
C ASP A 87 -7.78 -5.46 16.60
N PRO A 88 -8.48 -6.29 17.42
CA PRO A 88 -9.42 -7.29 16.92
C PRO A 88 -10.55 -6.75 16.04
N GLN A 89 -10.91 -5.48 16.19
CA GLN A 89 -11.90 -4.81 15.34
C GLN A 89 -11.57 -4.86 13.83
N TRP A 90 -10.28 -4.99 13.48
CA TRP A 90 -9.82 -5.03 12.10
C TRP A 90 -9.73 -6.44 11.51
N SER A 91 -9.94 -7.46 12.34
CA SER A 91 -9.79 -8.88 11.92
C SER A 91 -10.69 -9.24 10.75
N THR A 92 -11.95 -8.76 10.73
CA THR A 92 -12.89 -9.04 9.64
C THR A 92 -12.45 -8.38 8.33
N LEU A 93 -12.02 -7.12 8.38
CA LEU A 93 -11.54 -6.40 7.20
C LEU A 93 -10.31 -7.07 6.59
N ILE A 94 -9.36 -7.47 7.43
CA ILE A 94 -8.13 -8.17 7.00
C ILE A 94 -8.45 -9.57 6.47
N GLN A 95 -9.38 -10.29 7.10
CA GLN A 95 -9.82 -11.60 6.62
C GLN A 95 -10.48 -11.50 5.25
N GLN A 96 -11.34 -10.51 5.03
CA GLN A 96 -11.92 -10.26 3.71
C GLN A 96 -10.83 -10.01 2.64
N ALA A 97 -9.82 -9.22 2.98
CA ALA A 97 -8.70 -9.00 2.05
C ALA A 97 -7.89 -10.27 1.77
N LEU A 98 -7.80 -11.20 2.73
CA LEU A 98 -7.19 -12.52 2.54
C LEU A 98 -8.03 -13.40 1.64
N ASP A 99 -9.33 -13.48 1.87
CA ASP A 99 -10.26 -14.35 1.14
C ASP A 99 -10.41 -13.87 -0.31
N ASP A 100 -10.49 -12.57 -0.50
CA ASP A 100 -10.68 -11.94 -1.81
C ASP A 100 -9.39 -11.84 -2.64
N ARG A 101 -8.26 -12.32 -2.13
CA ARG A 101 -6.97 -12.26 -2.87
C ARG A 101 -6.97 -13.00 -4.20
N CYS A 102 -7.76 -14.04 -4.32
CA CYS A 102 -7.91 -14.83 -5.55
C CYS A 102 -8.79 -14.14 -6.61
N LEU A 103 -9.57 -13.15 -6.19
CA LEU A 103 -10.43 -12.37 -7.08
C LEU A 103 -9.59 -11.40 -7.89
N GLY A 104 -9.08 -11.58 -8.96
CA GLY A 104 -8.21 -10.74 -9.78
C GLY A 104 -8.52 -9.23 -9.76
N TRP A 105 -8.00 -8.53 -10.71
CA TRP A 105 -8.30 -7.11 -10.90
C TRP A 105 -9.62 -6.97 -11.67
N ASP A 106 -10.60 -6.30 -11.06
CA ASP A 106 -11.86 -5.90 -11.68
C ASP A 106 -12.12 -4.42 -11.34
N PRO A 107 -11.99 -3.51 -12.33
CA PRO A 107 -12.20 -2.08 -12.12
C PRO A 107 -13.65 -1.69 -11.92
N GLN A 108 -14.59 -2.60 -12.14
CA GLN A 108 -16.04 -2.35 -12.06
C GLN A 108 -16.70 -3.05 -10.87
N GLU A 109 -15.96 -3.84 -10.09
CA GLU A 109 -16.50 -4.50 -8.91
C GLU A 109 -16.92 -3.46 -7.86
N PRO A 110 -18.22 -3.38 -7.53
CA PRO A 110 -18.68 -2.41 -6.55
C PRO A 110 -18.19 -2.77 -5.14
N PRO A 111 -17.93 -1.77 -4.29
CA PRO A 111 -17.55 -2.01 -2.91
C PRO A 111 -18.72 -2.59 -2.11
N ARG A 112 -18.41 -3.36 -1.07
CA ARG A 112 -19.43 -3.76 -0.09
C ARG A 112 -19.95 -2.54 0.67
N PRO A 113 -21.23 -2.51 1.08
CA PRO A 113 -21.77 -1.42 1.88
C PRO A 113 -20.91 -1.16 3.14
N GLY A 114 -20.55 0.10 3.39
CA GLY A 114 -19.75 0.50 4.53
C GLY A 114 -18.24 0.17 4.45
N SER A 115 -17.77 -0.44 3.38
CA SER A 115 -16.36 -0.86 3.23
C SER A 115 -15.41 0.30 2.94
N VAL A 116 -15.91 1.37 2.32
CA VAL A 116 -15.12 2.60 2.09
C VAL A 116 -14.76 3.22 3.43
N GLU A 117 -15.74 3.42 4.29
CA GLU A 117 -15.57 4.02 5.63
C GLU A 117 -14.65 3.16 6.50
N GLN A 118 -14.81 1.84 6.44
CA GLN A 118 -13.94 0.90 7.16
C GLN A 118 -12.48 0.98 6.69
N THR A 119 -12.27 1.08 5.38
CA THR A 119 -10.93 1.20 4.80
C THR A 119 -10.27 2.52 5.19
N LEU A 120 -11.02 3.63 5.17
CA LEU A 120 -10.53 4.94 5.62
C LEU A 120 -10.20 4.93 7.12
N ALA A 121 -11.06 4.36 7.96
CA ALA A 121 -10.80 4.22 9.39
C ALA A 121 -9.57 3.34 9.67
N PHE A 122 -9.36 2.30 8.90
CA PHE A 122 -8.16 1.48 9.00
C PHE A 122 -6.89 2.24 8.56
N LEU A 123 -6.99 3.09 7.54
CA LEU A 123 -5.90 3.98 7.14
C LEU A 123 -5.49 4.91 8.29
N GLU A 124 -6.45 5.57 8.93
CA GLU A 124 -6.19 6.44 10.09
C GLU A 124 -5.54 5.67 11.25
N TYR A 125 -6.05 4.48 11.55
CA TYR A 125 -5.45 3.60 12.56
C TYR A 125 -3.99 3.29 12.25
N VAL A 126 -3.66 2.93 11.01
CA VAL A 126 -2.29 2.62 10.59
C VAL A 126 -1.39 3.86 10.67
N GLN A 127 -1.88 5.01 10.24
CA GLN A 127 -1.15 6.28 10.35
C GLN A 127 -0.77 6.60 11.79
N HIS A 128 -1.72 6.44 12.71
CA HIS A 128 -1.48 6.66 14.12
C HIS A 128 -0.43 5.68 14.67
N ARG A 129 -0.55 4.39 14.36
CA ARG A 129 0.40 3.36 14.78
C ARG A 129 1.82 3.63 14.27
N VAL A 130 1.96 3.97 13.01
CA VAL A 130 3.26 4.31 12.38
C VAL A 130 3.83 5.60 12.99
N GLY A 131 3.02 6.61 13.27
CA GLY A 131 3.43 7.84 13.92
C GLY A 131 3.99 7.62 15.32
N VAL A 132 3.33 6.80 16.11
CA VAL A 132 3.81 6.42 17.46
C VAL A 132 5.15 5.70 17.39
N TRP A 133 5.33 4.77 16.46
CA TRP A 133 6.60 4.05 16.29
C TRP A 133 7.75 4.96 15.84
N ARG A 134 7.48 5.92 14.96
CA ARG A 134 8.49 6.93 14.56
C ARG A 134 8.97 7.74 15.76
N GLY A 135 8.04 8.28 16.55
CA GLY A 135 8.37 9.04 17.75
C GLY A 135 9.19 8.25 18.77
N SER A 136 8.88 6.96 18.94
CA SER A 136 9.62 6.08 19.84
C SER A 136 11.05 5.78 19.36
N ARG A 137 11.26 5.67 18.04
CA ARG A 137 12.60 5.46 17.47
C ARG A 137 13.46 6.72 17.53
N GLU A 138 12.88 7.87 17.25
CA GLU A 138 13.58 9.16 17.33
C GLU A 138 14.00 9.48 18.77
N ALA A 139 13.14 9.20 19.75
CA ALA A 139 13.45 9.35 21.17
C ALA A 139 14.58 8.42 21.62
N ARG A 140 14.74 7.22 21.04
CA ARG A 140 15.84 6.30 21.33
C ARG A 140 17.14 6.68 20.63
N ALA A 141 17.07 7.27 19.43
CA ALA A 141 18.23 7.70 18.67
C ALA A 141 18.87 8.99 19.21
N GLY A 142 18.11 9.79 19.96
CA GLY A 142 18.53 11.05 20.56
C GLY A 142 19.14 10.93 21.97
N ARG A 143 19.40 9.70 22.44
CA ARG A 143 20.02 9.46 23.76
C ARG A 143 21.46 9.01 23.63
#